data_d2b0a1bfab9a0771363610e4310dcff7
#
_entry.id   d2b0a1bfab9a0771363610e4310dcff7
#
_cell.length_a   1.000
_cell.length_b   1.000
_cell.length_c   1.000
_cell.angle_alpha   90.00
_cell.angle_beta   90.00
_cell.angle_gamma   90.00
#
_symmetry.space_group_name_H-M   'P 1'
#
loop_
_entity.id
_entity.type
_entity.pdbx_description
1 polymer ?
#
loop_
_entity_poly.entity_id
_entity_poly.type
_entity_poly.pdbx_seq_one_letter_code
_entity_poly.pdbx_strand_id
1 'polypeptide(L)'
;MIITDVQTVRFKYTSNTIRDSDGHGHPGPPHEAIQSLLKIITDEGIEGHYFGANTSVMENVIKPAIVGQDPFMRERIWQNLMERQRLNLGTLADKVLAPVDLALWDLAGRALNQPVYKLLGGYRDKVPAYASTMCGDDLENGLATTKDYANFAQWAMERGYQAFKLHTWQPPYEGAPNPKKDIEACTAVRDAVGPEVPCMLDPYHYYDREAALYLARGLEDLDYYWMEEPMDEHSMSSYIWLCQQTSLPICGPETCEGKMHIRAEWIKHNACDISRAGVGDVGGLTPLMKTVHLCESFGIRCEIHGGGFGNLAALCAMRNGEFYERGLLHPYIDYEEPAPWLNQLADPMDDQGFVHVSQLPGLGMDINWDYIERNRVD
;
A
#
# COMPACT_ATOMS: atom_id res chain seq x y z
N MET A 1 5.56 -31.27 4.91
CA MET A 1 6.38 -30.13 4.44
C MET A 1 6.94 -29.39 5.62
N ILE A 2 8.24 -29.17 5.66
CA ILE A 2 8.93 -28.47 6.75
C ILE A 2 9.86 -27.41 6.15
N ILE A 3 9.89 -26.23 6.75
CA ILE A 3 10.84 -25.16 6.36
C ILE A 3 12.25 -25.61 6.74
N THR A 4 13.13 -25.68 5.75
CA THR A 4 14.53 -26.10 5.94
C THR A 4 15.51 -24.94 5.93
N ASP A 5 15.16 -23.85 5.23
CA ASP A 5 16.02 -22.67 5.14
C ASP A 5 15.24 -21.38 4.86
N VAL A 6 15.88 -20.26 5.22
CA VAL A 6 15.44 -18.89 4.85
C VAL A 6 16.66 -18.19 4.30
N GLN A 7 16.56 -17.68 3.08
CA GLN A 7 17.63 -17.01 2.36
C GLN A 7 17.18 -15.67 1.82
N THR A 8 18.12 -14.75 1.65
CA THR A 8 17.90 -13.49 0.92
C THR A 8 18.91 -13.37 -0.21
N VAL A 9 18.43 -12.98 -1.38
CA VAL A 9 19.26 -12.66 -2.53
C VAL A 9 19.18 -11.16 -2.77
N ARG A 10 20.31 -10.45 -2.68
CA ARG A 10 20.38 -9.00 -2.94
C ARG A 10 20.85 -8.77 -4.37
N PHE A 11 20.28 -7.78 -5.03
CA PHE A 11 20.66 -7.42 -6.39
C PHE A 11 20.48 -5.93 -6.65
N LYS A 12 21.27 -5.41 -7.58
CA LYS A 12 21.24 -4.01 -8.01
C LYS A 12 20.20 -3.77 -9.07
N TYR A 13 19.64 -2.56 -9.05
CA TYR A 13 18.78 -2.05 -10.12
C TYR A 13 18.91 -0.54 -10.25
N THR A 14 18.45 0.01 -11.37
CA THR A 14 18.36 1.46 -11.56
C THR A 14 17.03 1.96 -11.04
N SER A 15 17.04 2.94 -10.13
CA SER A 15 15.87 3.64 -9.65
C SER A 15 15.82 5.06 -10.20
N ASN A 16 14.63 5.51 -10.57
CA ASN A 16 14.33 6.90 -10.93
C ASN A 16 13.51 7.60 -9.83
N THR A 17 13.42 7.01 -8.65
CA THR A 17 12.68 7.55 -7.50
C THR A 17 13.63 7.76 -6.33
N ILE A 18 13.65 8.97 -5.80
CA ILE A 18 14.37 9.32 -4.56
C ILE A 18 13.37 9.49 -3.41
N ARG A 19 13.86 9.45 -2.17
CA ARG A 19 13.06 9.79 -1.00
C ARG A 19 13.57 11.06 -0.36
N ASP A 20 12.66 11.91 0.07
CA ASP A 20 13.00 13.10 0.88
C ASP A 20 13.29 12.74 2.34
N SER A 21 13.52 13.76 3.19
CA SER A 21 13.80 13.57 4.62
C SER A 21 12.65 12.92 5.39
N ASP A 22 11.41 13.10 4.93
CA ASP A 22 10.22 12.61 5.60
C ASP A 22 9.76 11.26 5.04
N GLY A 23 10.45 10.78 3.99
CA GLY A 23 10.28 9.44 3.42
C GLY A 23 9.35 9.38 2.21
N HIS A 24 8.84 10.52 1.72
CA HIS A 24 8.01 10.56 0.52
C HIS A 24 8.84 10.25 -0.73
N GLY A 25 8.21 9.56 -1.69
CA GLY A 25 8.83 9.27 -2.98
C GLY A 25 8.66 10.43 -3.95
N HIS A 26 9.74 10.80 -4.62
CA HIS A 26 9.76 11.82 -5.68
C HIS A 26 10.53 11.31 -6.90
N PRO A 27 10.23 11.83 -8.11
CA PRO A 27 11.07 11.57 -9.26
C PRO A 27 12.49 12.07 -9.02
N GLY A 28 13.47 11.32 -9.48
CA GLY A 28 14.88 11.68 -9.32
C GLY A 28 15.74 11.18 -10.48
N PRO A 29 17.00 11.62 -10.57
CA PRO A 29 17.90 11.13 -11.58
C PRO A 29 18.16 9.62 -11.40
N PRO A 30 18.39 8.90 -12.50
CA PRO A 30 18.74 7.48 -12.43
C PRO A 30 19.90 7.23 -11.49
N HIS A 31 19.71 6.33 -10.52
CA HIS A 31 20.76 5.94 -9.57
C HIS A 31 20.69 4.45 -9.25
N GLU A 32 21.81 3.90 -8.79
CA GLU A 32 21.88 2.51 -8.37
C GLU A 32 21.17 2.33 -7.01
N ALA A 33 20.26 1.38 -6.95
CA ALA A 33 19.58 0.94 -5.74
C ALA A 33 19.72 -0.57 -5.55
N ILE A 34 19.43 -1.06 -4.34
CA ILE A 34 19.49 -2.48 -4.01
C ILE A 34 18.09 -2.97 -3.64
N GLN A 35 17.69 -4.06 -4.27
CA GLN A 35 16.50 -4.83 -3.90
C GLN A 35 16.92 -6.17 -3.27
N SER A 36 16.03 -6.76 -2.50
CA SER A 36 16.22 -8.09 -1.92
C SER A 36 15.04 -9.01 -2.21
N LEU A 37 15.33 -10.25 -2.57
CA LEU A 37 14.36 -11.34 -2.71
C LEU A 37 14.51 -12.27 -1.51
N LEU A 38 13.43 -12.44 -0.74
CA LEU A 38 13.31 -13.46 0.29
C LEU A 38 12.91 -14.81 -0.33
N LYS A 39 13.55 -15.88 0.11
CA LYS A 39 13.24 -17.28 -0.23
C LYS A 39 13.00 -18.06 1.06
N ILE A 40 11.84 -18.67 1.19
CA ILE A 40 11.54 -19.66 2.24
C ILE A 40 11.53 -21.03 1.56
N ILE A 41 12.44 -21.91 1.97
CA ILE A 41 12.75 -23.18 1.33
C ILE A 41 12.24 -24.33 2.19
N THR A 42 11.68 -25.38 1.56
CA THR A 42 11.15 -26.55 2.26
C THR A 42 11.88 -27.82 1.85
N ASP A 43 11.71 -28.88 2.67
CA ASP A 43 12.21 -30.25 2.43
C ASP A 43 11.60 -30.93 1.18
N GLU A 44 10.49 -30.40 0.66
CA GLU A 44 9.84 -30.89 -0.57
C GLU A 44 10.28 -30.12 -1.82
N GLY A 45 11.25 -29.19 -1.70
CA GLY A 45 11.77 -28.39 -2.81
C GLY A 45 10.83 -27.28 -3.27
N ILE A 46 9.74 -27.01 -2.56
CA ILE A 46 8.85 -25.89 -2.82
C ILE A 46 9.39 -24.65 -2.12
N GLU A 47 9.43 -23.55 -2.83
CA GLU A 47 9.91 -22.26 -2.32
C GLU A 47 8.80 -21.22 -2.35
N GLY A 48 8.74 -20.38 -1.32
CA GLY A 48 7.96 -19.15 -1.29
C GLY A 48 8.84 -17.93 -1.42
N HIS A 49 8.35 -16.92 -2.12
CA HIS A 49 9.13 -15.74 -2.48
C HIS A 49 8.41 -14.45 -2.09
N TYR A 50 9.17 -13.41 -1.73
CA TYR A 50 8.70 -12.02 -1.73
C TYR A 50 9.87 -11.03 -1.73
N PHE A 51 9.61 -9.78 -2.13
CA PHE A 51 10.64 -8.74 -2.21
C PHE A 51 10.65 -7.82 -0.99
N GLY A 52 11.75 -7.06 -0.80
CA GLY A 52 11.86 -6.02 0.23
C GLY A 52 12.29 -6.51 1.62
N ALA A 53 12.84 -7.71 1.74
CA ALA A 53 13.27 -8.27 3.02
C ALA A 53 14.57 -7.64 3.56
N ASN A 54 14.62 -7.39 4.86
CA ASN A 54 15.85 -7.01 5.54
C ASN A 54 16.73 -8.25 5.79
N THR A 55 17.84 -8.37 5.05
CA THR A 55 18.73 -9.53 5.08
C THR A 55 19.20 -9.88 6.50
N SER A 56 19.68 -8.91 7.26
CA SER A 56 20.18 -9.16 8.62
C SER A 56 19.10 -9.68 9.57
N VAL A 57 17.89 -9.14 9.46
CA VAL A 57 16.75 -9.61 10.27
C VAL A 57 16.30 -11.01 9.82
N MET A 58 16.30 -11.27 8.51
CA MET A 58 15.96 -12.61 7.99
C MET A 58 16.91 -13.67 8.52
N GLU A 59 18.22 -13.42 8.50
CA GLU A 59 19.22 -14.38 8.99
C GLU A 59 19.22 -14.56 10.51
N ASN A 60 19.21 -13.45 11.25
CA ASN A 60 19.50 -13.49 12.68
C ASN A 60 18.24 -13.67 13.55
N VAL A 61 17.06 -13.36 13.02
CA VAL A 61 15.80 -13.39 13.80
C VAL A 61 14.76 -14.33 13.20
N ILE A 62 14.49 -14.20 11.90
CA ILE A 62 13.41 -14.95 11.25
C ILE A 62 13.80 -16.41 11.02
N LYS A 63 14.95 -16.66 10.39
CA LYS A 63 15.43 -18.03 10.12
C LYS A 63 15.47 -18.91 11.38
N PRO A 64 16.08 -18.49 12.51
CA PRO A 64 16.03 -19.28 13.75
C PRO A 64 14.63 -19.47 14.32
N ALA A 65 13.69 -18.60 13.99
CA ALA A 65 12.32 -18.65 14.50
C ALA A 65 11.42 -19.60 13.72
N ILE A 66 11.63 -19.78 12.41
CA ILE A 66 10.68 -20.49 11.54
C ILE A 66 11.23 -21.78 10.93
N VAL A 67 12.55 -21.98 10.85
CA VAL A 67 13.14 -23.24 10.39
C VAL A 67 12.70 -24.40 11.31
N GLY A 68 12.33 -25.53 10.71
CA GLY A 68 11.77 -26.69 11.39
C GLY A 68 10.25 -26.64 11.60
N GLN A 69 9.58 -25.54 11.22
CA GLN A 69 8.13 -25.43 11.30
C GLN A 69 7.45 -25.85 9.99
N ASP A 70 6.19 -26.27 10.10
CA ASP A 70 5.31 -26.48 8.94
C ASP A 70 4.83 -25.13 8.40
N PRO A 71 5.12 -24.77 7.11
CA PRO A 71 4.74 -23.51 6.53
C PRO A 71 3.22 -23.30 6.40
N PHE A 72 2.41 -24.37 6.46
CA PHE A 72 0.96 -24.26 6.48
C PHE A 72 0.41 -23.78 7.84
N MET A 73 1.20 -23.84 8.90
CA MET A 73 0.82 -23.30 10.21
C MET A 73 1.11 -21.80 10.31
N ARG A 74 0.73 -21.03 9.25
CA ARG A 74 0.99 -19.58 9.13
C ARG A 74 0.51 -18.78 10.32
N GLU A 75 -0.70 -19.06 10.81
CA GLU A 75 -1.23 -18.39 12.01
C GLU A 75 -0.31 -18.56 13.22
N ARG A 76 0.18 -19.76 13.48
CA ARG A 76 1.11 -20.03 14.59
C ARG A 76 2.44 -19.30 14.37
N ILE A 77 2.97 -19.33 13.15
CA ILE A 77 4.22 -18.65 12.82
C ILE A 77 4.05 -17.13 13.03
N TRP A 78 2.97 -16.56 12.51
CA TRP A 78 2.66 -15.14 12.66
C TRP A 78 2.52 -14.74 14.14
N GLN A 79 1.77 -15.49 14.96
CA GLN A 79 1.63 -15.22 16.40
C GLN A 79 2.99 -15.24 17.11
N ASN A 80 3.82 -16.24 16.85
CA ASN A 80 5.16 -16.34 17.43
C ASN A 80 6.07 -15.16 17.04
N LEU A 81 5.99 -14.68 15.81
CA LEU A 81 6.74 -13.51 15.35
C LEU A 81 6.19 -12.21 15.98
N MET A 82 4.88 -12.09 16.14
CA MET A 82 4.25 -10.96 16.81
C MET A 82 4.63 -10.88 18.29
N GLU A 83 4.73 -12.02 18.99
CA GLU A 83 5.23 -12.04 20.39
C GLU A 83 6.68 -11.55 20.48
N ARG A 84 7.53 -11.93 19.50
CA ARG A 84 8.91 -11.44 19.42
C ARG A 84 8.98 -9.97 19.09
N GLN A 85 8.08 -9.45 18.25
CA GLN A 85 7.97 -8.03 17.89
C GLN A 85 7.82 -7.16 19.13
N ARG A 86 7.04 -7.59 20.13
CA ARG A 86 6.77 -6.84 21.37
C ARG A 86 8.02 -6.27 22.04
N LEU A 87 9.14 -7.00 22.01
CA LEU A 87 10.39 -6.58 22.64
C LEU A 87 11.43 -6.08 21.60
N ASN A 88 11.06 -6.03 20.33
CA ASN A 88 11.97 -5.73 19.22
C ASN A 88 11.34 -4.79 18.18
N LEU A 89 10.49 -3.85 18.60
CA LEU A 89 9.73 -2.97 17.70
C LEU A 89 10.61 -2.25 16.67
N GLY A 90 11.77 -1.77 17.07
CA GLY A 90 12.71 -1.11 16.15
C GLY A 90 13.33 -2.04 15.09
N THR A 91 13.34 -3.35 15.33
CA THR A 91 13.95 -4.33 14.41
C THR A 91 12.89 -5.14 13.65
N LEU A 92 11.77 -5.45 14.31
CA LEU A 92 10.68 -6.27 13.79
C LEU A 92 9.42 -5.43 13.51
N ALA A 93 9.57 -4.24 12.97
CA ALA A 93 8.44 -3.42 12.52
C ALA A 93 7.56 -4.20 11.53
N ASP A 94 6.30 -3.84 11.40
CA ASP A 94 5.33 -4.51 10.53
C ASP A 94 5.82 -4.60 9.07
N LYS A 95 6.43 -3.53 8.55
CA LYS A 95 7.07 -3.51 7.21
C LYS A 95 8.18 -4.58 7.05
N VAL A 96 8.82 -5.00 8.14
CA VAL A 96 9.89 -6.02 8.13
C VAL A 96 9.29 -7.44 8.21
N LEU A 97 8.16 -7.60 8.89
CA LEU A 97 7.46 -8.90 9.00
C LEU A 97 6.61 -9.22 7.77
N ALA A 98 6.09 -8.21 7.08
CA ALA A 98 5.22 -8.39 5.92
C ALA A 98 5.82 -9.31 4.83
N PRO A 99 7.09 -9.15 4.37
CA PRO A 99 7.69 -10.06 3.39
C PRO A 99 7.72 -11.53 3.83
N VAL A 100 7.84 -11.80 5.13
CA VAL A 100 7.85 -13.19 5.66
C VAL A 100 6.48 -13.82 5.53
N ASP A 101 5.44 -13.13 5.98
CA ASP A 101 4.06 -13.61 5.88
C ASP A 101 3.63 -13.80 4.41
N LEU A 102 3.98 -12.85 3.55
CA LEU A 102 3.69 -12.90 2.11
C LEU A 102 4.42 -14.05 1.42
N ALA A 103 5.69 -14.31 1.75
CA ALA A 103 6.43 -15.47 1.22
C ALA A 103 5.83 -16.80 1.69
N LEU A 104 5.31 -16.88 2.93
CA LEU A 104 4.59 -18.06 3.40
C LEU A 104 3.25 -18.26 2.67
N TRP A 105 2.54 -17.20 2.33
CA TRP A 105 1.34 -17.28 1.49
C TRP A 105 1.67 -17.67 0.06
N ASP A 106 2.74 -17.11 -0.52
CA ASP A 106 3.23 -17.49 -1.86
C ASP A 106 3.59 -18.98 -1.91
N LEU A 107 4.34 -19.46 -0.91
CA LEU A 107 4.67 -20.88 -0.75
C LEU A 107 3.42 -21.77 -0.72
N ALA A 108 2.43 -21.40 0.08
CA ALA A 108 1.19 -22.17 0.17
C ALA A 108 0.43 -22.21 -1.16
N GLY A 109 0.35 -21.09 -1.86
CA GLY A 109 -0.26 -21.04 -3.18
C GLY A 109 0.47 -21.91 -4.21
N ARG A 110 1.80 -21.88 -4.20
CA ARG A 110 2.64 -22.75 -5.05
C ARG A 110 2.47 -24.22 -4.71
N ALA A 111 2.49 -24.57 -3.43
CA ALA A 111 2.32 -25.94 -2.98
C ALA A 111 0.96 -26.54 -3.36
N LEU A 112 -0.09 -25.73 -3.33
CA LEU A 112 -1.45 -26.13 -3.67
C LEU A 112 -1.79 -25.88 -5.16
N ASN A 113 -0.86 -25.34 -5.94
CA ASN A 113 -1.06 -24.92 -7.33
C ASN A 113 -2.30 -24.03 -7.50
N GLN A 114 -2.47 -23.05 -6.60
CA GLN A 114 -3.56 -22.08 -6.60
C GLN A 114 -3.07 -20.65 -6.38
N PRO A 115 -3.71 -19.64 -7.00
CA PRO A 115 -3.49 -18.24 -6.64
C PRO A 115 -3.92 -17.98 -5.19
N VAL A 116 -3.17 -17.14 -4.48
CA VAL A 116 -3.43 -16.82 -3.06
C VAL A 116 -4.82 -16.25 -2.84
N TYR A 117 -5.32 -15.36 -3.72
CA TYR A 117 -6.66 -14.79 -3.54
C TYR A 117 -7.76 -15.86 -3.49
N LYS A 118 -7.61 -16.99 -4.21
CA LYS A 118 -8.54 -18.12 -4.14
C LYS A 118 -8.42 -18.89 -2.82
N LEU A 119 -7.21 -19.02 -2.27
CA LEU A 119 -7.01 -19.62 -0.95
C LEU A 119 -7.63 -18.79 0.18
N LEU A 120 -7.75 -17.47 -0.03
CA LEU A 120 -8.42 -16.54 0.88
C LEU A 120 -9.95 -16.56 0.73
N GLY A 121 -10.49 -17.26 -0.25
CA GLY A 121 -11.93 -17.39 -0.49
C GLY A 121 -12.42 -16.82 -1.82
N GLY A 122 -11.66 -15.92 -2.45
CA GLY A 122 -11.93 -15.37 -3.78
C GLY A 122 -13.32 -14.74 -3.94
N TYR A 123 -13.42 -13.42 -3.98
CA TYR A 123 -14.68 -12.70 -4.18
C TYR A 123 -14.82 -12.16 -5.62
N ARG A 124 -13.71 -11.70 -6.20
CA ARG A 124 -13.61 -11.14 -7.56
C ARG A 124 -12.22 -11.41 -8.13
N ASP A 125 -12.04 -11.23 -9.42
CA ASP A 125 -10.76 -11.45 -10.13
C ASP A 125 -10.17 -10.15 -10.71
N LYS A 126 -10.89 -9.04 -10.56
CA LYS A 126 -10.43 -7.69 -10.92
C LYS A 126 -11.04 -6.64 -10.01
N VAL A 127 -10.35 -5.51 -9.87
CA VAL A 127 -10.73 -4.39 -9.00
C VAL A 127 -10.59 -3.09 -9.77
N PRO A 128 -11.56 -2.14 -9.67
CA PRO A 128 -11.39 -0.82 -10.25
C PRO A 128 -10.22 -0.09 -9.57
N ALA A 129 -9.43 0.65 -10.36
CA ALA A 129 -8.28 1.39 -9.85
C ALA A 129 -8.54 2.88 -9.74
N TYR A 130 -7.99 3.50 -8.71
CA TYR A 130 -7.76 4.94 -8.72
C TYR A 130 -6.30 5.26 -9.01
N ALA A 131 -6.07 6.38 -9.68
CA ALA A 131 -4.75 6.96 -9.86
C ALA A 131 -4.37 7.70 -8.58
N SER A 132 -3.28 7.27 -7.91
CA SER A 132 -2.72 7.94 -6.72
C SER A 132 -1.46 8.69 -7.13
N THR A 133 -1.40 10.01 -6.90
CA THR A 133 -0.24 10.82 -7.32
C THR A 133 0.92 10.70 -6.33
N MET A 134 2.14 11.00 -6.77
CA MET A 134 3.21 11.44 -5.87
C MET A 134 2.85 12.81 -5.27
N CYS A 135 3.60 13.24 -4.25
CA CYS A 135 3.50 14.58 -3.70
C CYS A 135 3.80 15.65 -4.76
N GLY A 136 3.27 16.85 -4.54
CA GLY A 136 3.60 18.02 -5.33
C GLY A 136 5.09 18.37 -5.26
N ASP A 137 5.61 18.91 -6.34
CA ASP A 137 7.01 19.25 -6.54
C ASP A 137 7.18 20.65 -7.15
N ASP A 138 8.39 20.99 -7.62
CA ASP A 138 8.74 22.20 -8.34
C ASP A 138 9.29 21.91 -9.75
N LEU A 139 9.10 20.70 -10.26
CA LEU A 139 9.61 20.28 -11.56
C LEU A 139 8.77 20.87 -12.69
N GLU A 140 9.44 21.33 -13.74
CA GLU A 140 8.77 21.79 -14.96
C GLU A 140 7.99 20.61 -15.59
N ASN A 141 6.68 20.77 -15.81
CA ASN A 141 5.76 19.70 -16.24
C ASN A 141 5.66 18.49 -15.26
N GLY A 142 6.00 18.71 -14.00
CA GLY A 142 5.75 17.79 -12.88
C GLY A 142 4.37 18.04 -12.27
N LEU A 143 4.31 18.08 -10.93
CA LEU A 143 3.11 18.40 -10.14
C LEU A 143 3.30 19.74 -9.37
N ALA A 144 3.80 20.76 -10.06
CA ALA A 144 4.23 22.04 -9.47
C ALA A 144 3.08 23.01 -9.22
N THR A 145 2.01 22.92 -9.99
CA THR A 145 0.87 23.85 -9.94
C THR A 145 -0.47 23.14 -9.89
N THR A 146 -1.51 23.84 -9.47
CA THR A 146 -2.89 23.32 -9.49
C THR A 146 -3.33 22.89 -10.89
N LYS A 147 -2.86 23.58 -11.93
CA LYS A 147 -3.12 23.22 -13.32
C LYS A 147 -2.45 21.90 -13.71
N ASP A 148 -1.26 21.62 -13.19
CA ASP A 148 -0.55 20.37 -13.48
C ASP A 148 -1.32 19.18 -12.90
N TYR A 149 -1.85 19.32 -11.68
CA TYR A 149 -2.75 18.30 -11.10
C TYR A 149 -4.01 18.10 -11.94
N ALA A 150 -4.64 19.18 -12.40
CA ALA A 150 -5.82 19.10 -13.28
C ALA A 150 -5.51 18.37 -14.60
N ASN A 151 -4.39 18.72 -15.24
CA ASN A 151 -3.95 18.05 -16.47
C ASN A 151 -3.64 16.56 -16.22
N PHE A 152 -2.99 16.25 -15.11
CA PHE A 152 -2.64 14.87 -14.76
C PHE A 152 -3.87 14.03 -14.41
N ALA A 153 -4.87 14.62 -13.76
CA ALA A 153 -6.15 13.97 -13.52
C ALA A 153 -6.89 13.65 -14.84
N GLN A 154 -6.91 14.57 -15.81
CA GLN A 154 -7.47 14.29 -17.14
C GLN A 154 -6.72 13.18 -17.84
N TRP A 155 -5.38 13.19 -17.80
CA TRP A 155 -4.53 12.11 -18.32
C TRP A 155 -4.87 10.75 -17.70
N ALA A 156 -5.16 10.70 -16.40
CA ALA A 156 -5.56 9.48 -15.72
C ALA A 156 -6.95 8.98 -16.21
N MET A 157 -7.92 9.90 -16.35
CA MET A 157 -9.24 9.54 -16.88
C MET A 157 -9.17 9.02 -18.31
N GLU A 158 -8.34 9.62 -19.18
CA GLU A 158 -8.10 9.15 -20.56
C GLU A 158 -7.50 7.73 -20.61
N ARG A 159 -6.81 7.29 -19.56
CA ARG A 159 -6.26 5.93 -19.41
C ARG A 159 -7.23 4.94 -18.76
N GLY A 160 -8.44 5.38 -18.46
CA GLY A 160 -9.49 4.53 -17.91
C GLY A 160 -9.53 4.45 -16.39
N TYR A 161 -8.66 5.13 -15.63
CA TYR A 161 -8.79 5.16 -14.17
C TYR A 161 -10.18 5.62 -13.76
N GLN A 162 -10.76 4.96 -12.75
CA GLN A 162 -12.13 5.21 -12.34
C GLN A 162 -12.26 6.21 -11.19
N ALA A 163 -11.15 6.59 -10.57
CA ALA A 163 -11.08 7.58 -9.51
C ALA A 163 -9.68 8.22 -9.46
N PHE A 164 -9.53 9.30 -8.69
CA PHE A 164 -8.28 10.04 -8.60
C PHE A 164 -8.01 10.48 -7.16
N LYS A 165 -6.80 10.18 -6.64
CA LYS A 165 -6.34 10.61 -5.31
C LYS A 165 -5.14 11.55 -5.45
N LEU A 166 -5.26 12.75 -4.84
CA LEU A 166 -4.16 13.69 -4.77
C LEU A 166 -3.36 13.47 -3.49
N HIS A 167 -2.02 13.55 -3.64
CA HIS A 167 -1.12 13.98 -2.58
C HIS A 167 -0.62 15.35 -2.98
N THR A 168 -0.90 16.36 -2.19
CA THR A 168 -0.53 17.73 -2.50
C THR A 168 0.89 18.06 -2.06
N TRP A 169 1.25 19.34 -1.94
CA TRP A 169 2.59 19.75 -1.52
C TRP A 169 2.76 19.52 -0.01
N GLN A 170 3.77 18.76 0.36
CA GLN A 170 4.06 18.43 1.75
C GLN A 170 5.47 18.89 2.15
N PRO A 171 5.76 19.09 3.45
CA PRO A 171 7.14 19.31 3.87
C PRO A 171 8.06 18.18 3.34
N PRO A 172 9.31 18.50 2.93
CA PRO A 172 10.01 19.77 3.13
C PRO A 172 9.78 20.83 2.03
N TYR A 173 8.76 20.69 1.19
CA TYR A 173 8.45 21.69 0.14
C TYR A 173 8.16 23.07 0.78
N GLU A 174 8.76 24.14 0.21
CA GLU A 174 8.63 25.49 0.76
C GLU A 174 7.16 25.96 0.72
N GLY A 175 6.65 26.40 1.86
CA GLY A 175 5.28 26.87 2.02
C GLY A 175 4.25 25.77 2.24
N ALA A 176 4.66 24.52 2.37
CA ALA A 176 3.81 23.41 2.79
C ALA A 176 3.95 23.15 4.32
N PRO A 177 2.90 22.59 4.98
CA PRO A 177 1.58 22.33 4.42
C PRO A 177 0.75 23.62 4.27
N ASN A 178 -0.15 23.66 3.27
CA ASN A 178 -0.98 24.84 3.03
C ASN A 178 -2.41 24.44 2.63
N PRO A 179 -3.39 24.47 3.56
CA PRO A 179 -4.74 23.96 3.30
C PRO A 179 -5.50 24.75 2.23
N LYS A 180 -5.16 26.03 2.01
CA LYS A 180 -5.79 26.83 0.95
C LYS A 180 -5.30 26.41 -0.42
N LYS A 181 -3.99 26.22 -0.57
CA LYS A 181 -3.37 25.75 -1.82
C LYS A 181 -3.86 24.34 -2.17
N ASP A 182 -4.07 23.49 -1.15
CA ASP A 182 -4.61 22.14 -1.35
C ASP A 182 -6.04 22.17 -1.86
N ILE A 183 -6.91 23.03 -1.29
CA ILE A 183 -8.29 23.23 -1.82
C ILE A 183 -8.28 23.79 -3.24
N GLU A 184 -7.36 24.70 -3.56
CA GLU A 184 -7.21 25.20 -4.94
C GLU A 184 -6.84 24.07 -5.92
N ALA A 185 -5.93 23.15 -5.53
CA ALA A 185 -5.59 21.98 -6.33
C ALA A 185 -6.78 21.02 -6.47
N CYS A 186 -7.48 20.74 -5.37
CA CYS A 186 -8.67 19.90 -5.37
C CYS A 186 -9.80 20.50 -6.25
N THR A 187 -9.99 21.82 -6.23
CA THR A 187 -10.95 22.53 -7.09
C THR A 187 -10.57 22.36 -8.56
N ALA A 188 -9.30 22.57 -8.90
CA ALA A 188 -8.82 22.46 -10.29
C ALA A 188 -8.98 21.01 -10.81
N VAL A 189 -8.73 20.02 -9.99
CA VAL A 189 -8.95 18.59 -10.34
C VAL A 189 -10.44 18.32 -10.55
N ARG A 190 -11.30 18.73 -9.62
CA ARG A 190 -12.76 18.55 -9.73
C ARG A 190 -13.32 19.17 -11.00
N ASP A 191 -12.91 20.40 -11.32
CA ASP A 191 -13.33 21.10 -12.55
C ASP A 191 -12.86 20.35 -13.81
N ALA A 192 -11.70 19.71 -13.75
CA ALA A 192 -11.11 19.01 -14.90
C ALA A 192 -11.75 17.64 -15.17
N VAL A 193 -12.10 16.88 -14.12
CA VAL A 193 -12.62 15.50 -14.26
C VAL A 193 -14.15 15.43 -14.20
N GLY A 194 -14.82 16.51 -13.77
CA GLY A 194 -16.28 16.57 -13.64
C GLY A 194 -16.81 15.97 -12.34
N PRO A 195 -18.13 16.12 -12.09
CA PRO A 195 -18.73 15.79 -10.79
C PRO A 195 -18.85 14.29 -10.49
N GLU A 196 -18.86 13.44 -11.52
CA GLU A 196 -19.13 12.00 -11.37
C GLU A 196 -17.90 11.18 -10.97
N VAL A 197 -16.69 11.73 -11.10
CA VAL A 197 -15.45 11.02 -10.79
C VAL A 197 -15.18 11.07 -9.29
N PRO A 198 -15.06 9.93 -8.60
CA PRO A 198 -14.62 9.92 -7.20
C PRO A 198 -13.23 10.53 -7.06
N CYS A 199 -13.12 11.64 -6.32
CA CYS A 199 -11.86 12.29 -6.02
C CYS A 199 -11.55 12.17 -4.54
N MET A 200 -10.30 11.94 -4.19
CA MET A 200 -9.83 11.80 -2.81
C MET A 200 -8.63 12.73 -2.58
N LEU A 201 -8.50 13.20 -1.35
CA LEU A 201 -7.31 13.92 -0.90
C LEU A 201 -6.63 13.14 0.20
N ASP A 202 -5.33 13.00 0.05
CA ASP A 202 -4.42 12.52 1.08
C ASP A 202 -3.40 13.63 1.39
N PRO A 203 -3.63 14.42 2.44
CA PRO A 203 -2.73 15.51 2.80
C PRO A 203 -1.64 15.05 3.76
N TYR A 204 -1.44 13.74 3.94
CA TYR A 204 -0.61 13.17 5.01
C TYR A 204 -0.99 13.73 6.40
N HIS A 205 -0.27 13.41 7.42
CA HIS A 205 -0.54 13.72 8.84
C HIS A 205 -0.12 15.12 9.30
N TYR A 206 0.06 16.09 8.41
CA TYR A 206 0.70 17.37 8.74
C TYR A 206 -0.23 18.45 9.31
N TYR A 207 -1.53 18.26 9.26
CA TYR A 207 -2.48 19.29 9.68
C TYR A 207 -2.87 19.16 11.16
N ASP A 208 -3.18 20.31 11.79
CA ASP A 208 -3.88 20.35 13.06
C ASP A 208 -5.41 20.25 12.86
N ARG A 209 -6.15 20.26 13.96
CA ARG A 209 -7.62 20.14 13.92
C ARG A 209 -8.29 21.25 13.11
N GLU A 210 -7.80 22.50 13.25
CA GLU A 210 -8.40 23.65 12.56
C GLU A 210 -8.20 23.56 11.06
N ALA A 211 -6.98 23.27 10.63
CA ALA A 211 -6.65 23.11 9.22
C ALA A 211 -7.31 21.86 8.59
N ALA A 212 -7.35 20.75 9.32
CA ALA A 212 -8.04 19.53 8.86
C ALA A 212 -9.56 19.76 8.68
N LEU A 213 -10.20 20.50 9.60
CA LEU A 213 -11.61 20.85 9.44
C LEU A 213 -11.84 21.85 8.30
N TYR A 214 -10.93 22.80 8.09
CA TYR A 214 -10.99 23.70 6.95
C TYR A 214 -10.95 22.92 5.63
N LEU A 215 -10.00 21.96 5.50
CA LEU A 215 -9.92 21.06 4.35
C LEU A 215 -11.20 20.25 4.18
N ALA A 216 -11.67 19.59 5.24
CA ALA A 216 -12.86 18.75 5.18
C ALA A 216 -14.07 19.50 4.63
N ARG A 217 -14.30 20.73 5.07
CA ARG A 217 -15.39 21.57 4.57
C ARG A 217 -15.24 21.96 3.11
N GLY A 218 -14.02 22.32 2.68
CA GLY A 218 -13.76 22.61 1.27
C GLY A 218 -13.95 21.39 0.38
N LEU A 219 -13.58 20.21 0.86
CA LEU A 219 -13.78 18.94 0.16
C LEU A 219 -15.26 18.50 0.12
N GLU A 220 -16.04 18.79 1.17
CA GLU A 220 -17.51 18.63 1.16
C GLU A 220 -18.15 19.46 0.04
N ASP A 221 -17.78 20.74 -0.08
CA ASP A 221 -18.30 21.64 -1.13
C ASP A 221 -17.92 21.18 -2.55
N LEU A 222 -16.83 20.43 -2.68
CA LEU A 222 -16.32 19.85 -3.93
C LEU A 222 -16.81 18.41 -4.19
N ASP A 223 -17.65 17.83 -3.32
CA ASP A 223 -18.12 16.46 -3.40
C ASP A 223 -16.99 15.44 -3.53
N TYR A 224 -15.98 15.54 -2.65
CA TYR A 224 -14.89 14.57 -2.56
C TYR A 224 -15.35 13.30 -1.88
N TYR A 225 -14.74 12.19 -2.25
CA TYR A 225 -15.16 10.85 -1.84
C TYR A 225 -14.66 10.46 -0.45
N TRP A 226 -13.43 10.86 -0.09
CA TRP A 226 -12.89 10.84 1.28
C TRP A 226 -11.70 11.78 1.43
N MET A 227 -11.36 12.08 2.67
CA MET A 227 -10.06 12.64 3.07
C MET A 227 -9.31 11.60 3.90
N GLU A 228 -8.06 11.34 3.55
CA GLU A 228 -7.19 10.32 4.14
C GLU A 228 -6.20 10.97 5.11
N GLU A 229 -5.94 10.37 6.23
CA GLU A 229 -4.96 10.71 7.28
C GLU A 229 -4.57 12.21 7.46
N PRO A 230 -5.52 13.16 7.62
CA PRO A 230 -5.16 14.57 7.62
C PRO A 230 -4.33 15.04 8.82
N MET A 231 -4.30 14.27 9.92
CA MET A 231 -3.65 14.61 11.19
C MET A 231 -2.81 13.45 11.69
N ASP A 232 -1.93 13.71 12.68
CA ASP A 232 -1.18 12.65 13.34
C ASP A 232 -2.13 11.56 13.91
N GLU A 233 -2.00 10.35 13.41
CA GLU A 233 -2.83 9.21 13.75
C GLU A 233 -2.66 8.70 15.18
N HIS A 234 -1.60 9.08 15.90
CA HIS A 234 -1.49 8.81 17.33
C HIS A 234 -2.52 9.60 18.15
N SER A 235 -3.11 10.65 17.57
CA SER A 235 -4.17 11.44 18.20
C SER A 235 -5.57 10.97 17.80
N MET A 236 -5.95 9.74 18.18
CA MET A 236 -7.30 9.21 17.89
C MET A 236 -8.42 10.19 18.33
N SER A 237 -8.23 10.92 19.41
CA SER A 237 -9.22 11.92 19.87
C SER A 237 -9.42 13.07 18.88
N SER A 238 -8.41 13.41 18.06
CA SER A 238 -8.55 14.41 17.01
C SER A 238 -9.40 13.88 15.85
N TYR A 239 -9.26 12.62 15.52
CA TYR A 239 -10.08 11.95 14.49
C TYR A 239 -11.54 11.77 14.94
N ILE A 240 -11.78 11.33 16.18
CA ILE A 240 -13.13 11.28 16.76
C ILE A 240 -13.82 12.66 16.67
N TRP A 241 -13.08 13.71 17.00
CA TRP A 241 -13.60 15.07 16.90
C TRP A 241 -13.86 15.46 15.45
N LEU A 242 -12.96 15.18 14.51
CA LEU A 242 -13.12 15.55 13.11
C LEU A 242 -14.32 14.84 12.47
N CYS A 243 -14.47 13.53 12.66
CA CYS A 243 -15.62 12.76 12.16
C CYS A 243 -16.97 13.30 12.69
N GLN A 244 -16.99 13.98 13.83
CA GLN A 244 -18.20 14.63 14.36
C GLN A 244 -18.48 16.02 13.75
N GLN A 245 -17.50 16.62 13.05
CA GLN A 245 -17.59 17.99 12.54
C GLN A 245 -17.86 18.04 11.03
N THR A 246 -17.73 16.93 10.33
CA THR A 246 -17.85 16.86 8.87
C THR A 246 -18.72 15.67 8.45
N SER A 247 -19.35 15.76 7.30
CA SER A 247 -20.03 14.63 6.63
C SER A 247 -19.12 13.95 5.60
N LEU A 248 -17.96 14.56 5.29
CA LEU A 248 -16.97 13.96 4.42
C LEU A 248 -16.40 12.70 5.09
N PRO A 249 -16.41 11.53 4.41
CA PRO A 249 -15.81 10.32 4.97
C PRO A 249 -14.32 10.53 5.28
N ILE A 250 -13.91 10.18 6.51
CA ILE A 250 -12.51 10.20 6.96
C ILE A 250 -11.94 8.78 6.87
N CYS A 251 -10.86 8.64 6.11
CA CYS A 251 -10.15 7.38 5.89
C CYS A 251 -8.91 7.29 6.79
N GLY A 252 -8.79 6.22 7.55
CA GLY A 252 -7.68 5.95 8.49
C GLY A 252 -8.02 4.85 9.49
N PRO A 253 -7.09 4.50 10.41
CA PRO A 253 -5.68 4.88 10.38
C PRO A 253 -4.92 4.07 9.33
N GLU A 254 -3.89 4.66 8.73
CA GLU A 254 -3.03 3.99 7.76
C GLU A 254 -1.78 3.43 8.44
N THR A 255 -0.95 4.31 8.97
CA THR A 255 0.39 3.98 9.48
C THR A 255 0.43 3.70 10.97
N CYS A 256 -0.66 3.92 11.69
CA CYS A 256 -0.74 3.68 13.13
C CYS A 256 -0.49 2.21 13.47
N GLU A 257 0.51 1.95 14.30
CA GLU A 257 0.88 0.61 14.73
C GLU A 257 -0.25 -0.09 15.51
N GLY A 258 -0.21 -1.42 15.58
CA GLY A 258 -1.17 -2.21 16.37
C GLY A 258 -2.15 -3.03 15.55
N LYS A 259 -2.00 -3.07 14.22
CA LYS A 259 -2.73 -3.98 13.32
C LYS A 259 -4.27 -3.87 13.49
N MET A 260 -4.96 -5.01 13.49
CA MET A 260 -6.39 -5.08 13.75
C MET A 260 -6.80 -4.59 15.15
N HIS A 261 -5.90 -4.58 16.13
CA HIS A 261 -6.25 -4.15 17.49
C HIS A 261 -6.50 -2.65 17.57
N ILE A 262 -5.62 -1.84 17.00
CA ILE A 262 -5.83 -0.38 17.00
C ILE A 262 -7.02 0.01 16.10
N ARG A 263 -7.19 -0.66 14.97
CA ARG A 263 -8.31 -0.42 14.06
C ARG A 263 -9.66 -0.77 14.72
N ALA A 264 -9.69 -1.80 15.57
CA ALA A 264 -10.87 -2.12 16.38
C ALA A 264 -11.25 -0.97 17.34
N GLU A 265 -10.26 -0.35 17.99
CA GLU A 265 -10.52 0.80 18.87
C GLU A 265 -10.96 2.04 18.06
N TRP A 266 -10.34 2.29 16.90
CA TRP A 266 -10.75 3.38 16.01
C TRP A 266 -12.21 3.22 15.55
N ILE A 267 -12.58 2.04 15.08
CA ILE A 267 -13.95 1.74 14.64
C ILE A 267 -14.94 1.89 15.80
N LYS A 268 -14.64 1.29 16.95
CA LYS A 268 -15.48 1.32 18.14
C LYS A 268 -15.75 2.74 18.65
N HIS A 269 -14.80 3.63 18.47
CA HIS A 269 -14.89 5.02 18.92
C HIS A 269 -15.31 6.01 17.82
N ASN A 270 -15.66 5.52 16.63
CA ASN A 270 -16.00 6.32 15.45
C ASN A 270 -14.91 7.35 15.11
N ALA A 271 -13.66 6.92 15.13
CA ALA A 271 -12.52 7.72 14.77
C ALA A 271 -12.21 7.69 13.26
N CYS A 272 -12.92 6.89 12.50
CA CYS A 272 -12.90 6.86 11.04
C CYS A 272 -14.24 6.35 10.49
N ASP A 273 -14.54 6.71 9.25
CA ASP A 273 -15.69 6.21 8.48
C ASP A 273 -15.26 5.07 7.55
N ILE A 274 -14.01 5.09 7.12
CA ILE A 274 -13.36 4.08 6.31
C ILE A 274 -12.08 3.67 7.01
N SER A 275 -11.91 2.36 7.26
CA SER A 275 -10.63 1.86 7.80
C SER A 275 -9.59 1.74 6.68
N ARG A 276 -8.35 2.08 6.98
CA ARG A 276 -7.22 1.99 6.05
C ARG A 276 -6.20 0.96 6.55
N ALA A 277 -5.71 0.10 5.67
CA ALA A 277 -4.68 -0.88 6.01
C ALA A 277 -4.07 -1.47 4.73
N GLY A 278 -2.79 -1.79 4.76
CA GLY A 278 -2.10 -2.54 3.71
C GLY A 278 -1.24 -3.65 4.29
N VAL A 279 -0.77 -4.57 3.45
CA VAL A 279 0.09 -5.67 3.91
C VAL A 279 1.36 -5.17 4.61
N GLY A 280 1.90 -4.02 4.17
CA GLY A 280 3.07 -3.39 4.79
C GLY A 280 2.78 -2.79 6.16
N ASP A 281 1.58 -2.23 6.36
CA ASP A 281 1.21 -1.45 7.54
C ASP A 281 0.80 -2.34 8.72
N VAL A 282 0.31 -3.54 8.41
CA VAL A 282 -0.15 -4.48 9.43
C VAL A 282 0.70 -5.75 9.56
N GLY A 283 1.80 -5.86 8.79
CA GLY A 283 2.75 -6.95 8.91
C GLY A 283 2.40 -8.22 8.13
N GLY A 284 1.67 -8.10 7.03
CA GLY A 284 1.39 -9.19 6.11
C GLY A 284 -0.08 -9.40 5.78
N LEU A 285 -0.34 -10.40 4.97
CA LEU A 285 -1.68 -10.77 4.50
C LEU A 285 -2.53 -11.42 5.61
N THR A 286 -1.90 -12.21 6.48
CA THR A 286 -2.58 -12.85 7.63
C THR A 286 -3.23 -11.81 8.56
N PRO A 287 -2.54 -10.79 9.07
CA PRO A 287 -3.18 -9.75 9.88
C PRO A 287 -4.08 -8.80 9.07
N LEU A 288 -3.80 -8.59 7.77
CA LEU A 288 -4.65 -7.77 6.92
C LEU A 288 -6.05 -8.38 6.79
N MET A 289 -6.17 -9.68 6.52
CA MET A 289 -7.47 -10.33 6.42
C MET A 289 -8.24 -10.31 7.76
N LYS A 290 -7.55 -10.33 8.91
CA LYS A 290 -8.21 -10.11 10.22
C LYS A 290 -8.80 -8.69 10.33
N THR A 291 -8.08 -7.68 9.83
CA THR A 291 -8.55 -6.29 9.76
C THR A 291 -9.75 -6.16 8.82
N VAL A 292 -9.69 -6.76 7.64
CA VAL A 292 -10.79 -6.78 6.66
C VAL A 292 -12.07 -7.36 7.24
N HIS A 293 -12.00 -8.53 7.88
CA HIS A 293 -13.17 -9.18 8.49
C HIS A 293 -13.69 -8.42 9.72
N LEU A 294 -12.79 -7.77 10.47
CA LEU A 294 -13.20 -6.85 11.53
C LEU A 294 -14.05 -5.71 10.97
N CYS A 295 -13.57 -5.01 9.93
CA CYS A 295 -14.31 -3.92 9.28
C CYS A 295 -15.66 -4.40 8.73
N GLU A 296 -15.69 -5.56 8.07
CA GLU A 296 -16.91 -6.16 7.55
C GLU A 296 -17.93 -6.41 8.67
N SER A 297 -17.47 -6.88 9.84
CA SER A 297 -18.33 -7.16 11.00
C SER A 297 -19.00 -5.90 11.58
N PHE A 298 -18.38 -4.74 11.40
CA PHE A 298 -18.95 -3.43 11.77
C PHE A 298 -19.68 -2.73 10.64
N GLY A 299 -19.70 -3.32 9.43
CA GLY A 299 -20.37 -2.74 8.27
C GLY A 299 -19.67 -1.53 7.67
N ILE A 300 -18.36 -1.38 7.90
CA ILE A 300 -17.55 -0.31 7.32
C ILE A 300 -16.64 -0.82 6.20
N ARG A 301 -16.26 0.07 5.31
CA ARG A 301 -15.28 -0.21 4.26
C ARG A 301 -13.88 -0.37 4.88
N CYS A 302 -13.05 -1.17 4.20
CA CYS A 302 -11.63 -1.26 4.46
C CYS A 302 -10.92 -1.01 3.13
N GLU A 303 -10.42 0.20 2.94
CA GLU A 303 -9.65 0.54 1.74
C GLU A 303 -8.19 0.15 1.93
N ILE A 304 -7.61 -0.44 0.90
CA ILE A 304 -6.28 -1.03 1.00
C ILE A 304 -5.24 0.00 0.56
N HIS A 305 -4.27 0.27 1.47
CA HIS A 305 -3.14 1.15 1.23
C HIS A 305 -2.10 0.50 0.32
N GLY A 306 -1.75 1.21 -0.76
CA GLY A 306 -0.70 0.84 -1.68
C GLY A 306 -1.04 -0.32 -2.62
N GLY A 307 -0.21 -0.47 -3.62
CA GLY A 307 -0.33 -1.51 -4.63
C GLY A 307 0.41 -2.80 -4.29
N GLY A 308 0.55 -3.65 -5.30
CA GLY A 308 1.34 -4.89 -5.27
C GLY A 308 0.54 -6.17 -5.01
N PHE A 309 1.23 -7.27 -5.17
CA PHE A 309 0.64 -8.62 -5.22
C PHE A 309 -0.19 -9.00 -4.00
N GLY A 310 0.30 -8.67 -2.79
CA GLY A 310 -0.39 -9.01 -1.53
C GLY A 310 -1.68 -8.21 -1.35
N ASN A 311 -1.63 -6.91 -1.60
CA ASN A 311 -2.77 -6.01 -1.52
C ASN A 311 -3.84 -6.36 -2.56
N LEU A 312 -3.43 -6.64 -3.79
CA LEU A 312 -4.34 -7.07 -4.85
C LEU A 312 -5.02 -8.41 -4.52
N ALA A 313 -4.25 -9.37 -3.96
CA ALA A 313 -4.81 -10.65 -3.51
C ALA A 313 -5.86 -10.46 -2.40
N ALA A 314 -5.62 -9.56 -1.43
CA ALA A 314 -6.58 -9.21 -0.39
C ALA A 314 -7.85 -8.59 -0.98
N LEU A 315 -7.73 -7.55 -1.83
CA LEU A 315 -8.86 -6.88 -2.49
C LEU A 315 -9.70 -7.84 -3.34
N CYS A 316 -9.08 -8.83 -3.97
CA CYS A 316 -9.79 -9.85 -4.73
C CYS A 316 -10.46 -10.93 -3.85
N ALA A 317 -10.13 -10.99 -2.56
CA ALA A 317 -10.75 -11.90 -1.60
C ALA A 317 -11.78 -11.25 -0.67
N MET A 318 -11.94 -9.92 -0.70
CA MET A 318 -12.82 -9.18 0.19
C MET A 318 -13.96 -8.48 -0.57
N ARG A 319 -15.08 -8.26 0.13
CA ARG A 319 -16.24 -7.54 -0.39
C ARG A 319 -16.23 -6.05 -0.04
N ASN A 320 -15.70 -5.70 1.12
CA ASN A 320 -15.80 -4.38 1.74
C ASN A 320 -14.65 -3.42 1.41
N GLY A 321 -13.84 -3.68 0.38
CA GLY A 321 -12.91 -2.76 -0.26
C GLY A 321 -13.38 -2.46 -1.68
N GLU A 322 -13.19 -1.25 -2.13
CA GLU A 322 -13.74 -0.78 -3.39
C GLU A 322 -12.70 -0.64 -4.48
N PHE A 323 -11.64 0.10 -4.23
CA PHE A 323 -10.64 0.44 -5.22
C PHE A 323 -9.27 -0.20 -4.94
N TYR A 324 -8.51 -0.42 -6.02
CA TYR A 324 -7.08 -0.68 -5.96
C TYR A 324 -6.32 0.63 -6.09
N GLU A 325 -5.41 0.91 -5.17
CA GLU A 325 -4.50 2.03 -5.25
C GLU A 325 -3.40 1.74 -6.26
N ARG A 326 -3.46 2.38 -7.43
CA ARG A 326 -2.41 2.28 -8.43
C ARG A 326 -1.53 3.52 -8.38
N GLY A 327 -0.33 3.35 -7.93
CA GLY A 327 0.58 4.48 -7.76
C GLY A 327 1.79 4.15 -6.86
N LEU A 328 2.62 5.11 -6.49
CA LEU A 328 2.42 6.56 -6.71
C LEU A 328 2.80 6.95 -8.15
N LEU A 329 1.91 7.68 -8.82
CA LEU A 329 2.07 8.09 -10.21
C LEU A 329 2.62 9.51 -10.31
N HIS A 330 3.43 9.75 -11.34
CA HIS A 330 3.99 11.06 -11.63
C HIS A 330 4.27 11.22 -13.13
N PRO A 331 4.16 12.42 -13.73
CA PRO A 331 4.45 12.63 -15.16
C PRO A 331 5.84 12.15 -15.63
N TYR A 332 6.82 12.09 -14.73
CA TYR A 332 8.20 11.63 -15.02
C TYR A 332 8.44 10.14 -14.76
N ILE A 333 7.47 9.39 -14.27
CA ILE A 333 7.62 7.97 -13.93
C ILE A 333 6.71 7.15 -14.85
N ASP A 334 7.32 6.27 -15.63
CA ASP A 334 6.55 5.28 -16.40
C ASP A 334 6.11 4.15 -15.47
N TYR A 335 4.82 4.06 -15.24
CA TYR A 335 4.21 3.03 -14.40
C TYR A 335 3.82 1.78 -15.19
N GLU A 336 3.84 1.84 -16.52
CA GLU A 336 3.46 0.69 -17.38
C GLU A 336 4.64 -0.23 -17.67
N GLU A 337 5.86 0.14 -17.25
CA GLU A 337 7.02 -0.74 -17.32
C GLU A 337 7.11 -1.63 -16.06
N PRO A 338 7.23 -2.96 -16.21
CA PRO A 338 7.45 -3.84 -15.07
C PRO A 338 8.80 -3.57 -14.41
N ALA A 339 8.88 -3.76 -13.09
CA ALA A 339 10.15 -3.75 -12.38
C ALA A 339 11.13 -4.76 -13.06
N PRO A 340 12.43 -4.44 -13.23
CA PRO A 340 13.36 -5.27 -14.02
C PRO A 340 13.51 -6.72 -13.55
N TRP A 341 13.18 -6.98 -12.30
CA TRP A 341 13.18 -8.32 -11.69
C TRP A 341 11.85 -9.09 -11.84
N LEU A 342 10.90 -8.53 -12.61
CA LEU A 342 9.63 -9.15 -12.97
C LEU A 342 9.50 -9.22 -14.50
N ASN A 343 8.85 -10.25 -15.02
CA ASN A 343 8.56 -10.38 -16.45
C ASN A 343 7.24 -9.68 -16.86
N GLN A 344 6.42 -9.28 -15.88
CA GLN A 344 5.14 -8.57 -16.10
C GLN A 344 4.84 -7.63 -14.94
N LEU A 345 3.97 -6.67 -15.18
CA LEU A 345 3.45 -5.77 -14.14
C LEU A 345 2.79 -6.56 -13.01
N ALA A 346 2.94 -6.08 -11.78
CA ALA A 346 2.26 -6.64 -10.62
C ALA A 346 0.73 -6.40 -10.67
N ASP A 347 0.33 -5.34 -11.35
CA ASP A 347 -1.02 -4.80 -11.36
C ASP A 347 -1.42 -4.30 -12.77
N PRO A 348 -1.46 -5.19 -13.78
CA PRO A 348 -1.86 -4.82 -15.14
C PRO A 348 -3.31 -4.32 -15.13
N MET A 349 -3.54 -3.12 -15.68
CA MET A 349 -4.84 -2.48 -15.77
C MET A 349 -5.38 -2.55 -17.20
N ASP A 350 -6.65 -2.88 -17.37
CA ASP A 350 -7.33 -2.86 -18.67
C ASP A 350 -7.84 -1.45 -19.05
N ASP A 351 -8.30 -1.30 -20.29
CA ASP A 351 -8.81 -0.02 -20.83
C ASP A 351 -10.08 0.48 -20.12
N GLN A 352 -10.69 -0.36 -19.27
CA GLN A 352 -11.84 0.00 -18.45
C GLN A 352 -11.44 0.40 -17.02
N GLY A 353 -10.14 0.44 -16.72
CA GLY A 353 -9.61 0.84 -15.43
C GLY A 353 -9.67 -0.24 -14.34
N PHE A 354 -9.77 -1.51 -14.73
CA PHE A 354 -9.70 -2.62 -13.79
C PHE A 354 -8.31 -3.24 -13.76
N VAL A 355 -7.77 -3.40 -12.57
CA VAL A 355 -6.56 -4.17 -12.30
C VAL A 355 -6.92 -5.63 -12.12
N HIS A 356 -6.26 -6.52 -12.86
CA HIS A 356 -6.51 -7.96 -12.84
C HIS A 356 -5.54 -8.70 -11.93
N VAL A 357 -6.05 -9.55 -11.04
CA VAL A 357 -5.21 -10.41 -10.22
C VAL A 357 -4.64 -11.57 -11.03
N SER A 358 -3.35 -11.84 -10.84
CA SER A 358 -2.69 -12.97 -11.51
C SER A 358 -3.35 -14.30 -11.19
N GLN A 359 -3.47 -15.18 -12.21
CA GLN A 359 -3.97 -16.54 -12.07
C GLN A 359 -2.85 -17.56 -11.83
N LEU A 360 -1.59 -17.13 -11.80
CA LEU A 360 -0.45 -17.97 -11.47
C LEU A 360 -0.50 -18.43 -10.00
N PRO A 361 0.04 -19.62 -9.69
CA PRO A 361 0.14 -20.11 -8.32
C PRO A 361 0.93 -19.14 -7.41
N GLY A 362 0.59 -19.13 -6.12
CA GLY A 362 1.20 -18.22 -5.16
C GLY A 362 0.59 -16.83 -5.25
N LEU A 363 1.39 -15.82 -5.01
CA LEU A 363 1.02 -14.40 -5.19
C LEU A 363 0.99 -13.99 -6.67
N GLY A 364 1.39 -14.89 -7.57
CA GLY A 364 1.37 -14.64 -9.01
C GLY A 364 2.56 -13.87 -9.55
N MET A 365 3.66 -13.85 -8.81
CA MET A 365 4.90 -13.21 -9.24
C MET A 365 5.58 -14.02 -10.35
N ASP A 366 5.74 -13.41 -11.52
CA ASP A 366 6.58 -13.93 -12.60
C ASP A 366 7.97 -13.30 -12.51
N ILE A 367 8.87 -14.00 -11.79
CA ILE A 367 10.19 -13.48 -11.40
C ILE A 367 11.18 -13.63 -12.55
N ASN A 368 11.87 -12.55 -12.91
CA ASN A 368 12.98 -12.54 -13.87
C ASN A 368 14.28 -12.97 -13.17
N TRP A 369 14.46 -14.30 -13.08
CA TRP A 369 15.64 -14.90 -12.43
C TRP A 369 16.95 -14.51 -13.10
N ASP A 370 16.97 -14.39 -14.44
CA ASP A 370 18.15 -14.02 -15.20
C ASP A 370 18.62 -12.59 -14.86
N TYR A 371 17.69 -11.68 -14.61
CA TYR A 371 18.01 -10.33 -14.15
C TYR A 371 18.63 -10.36 -12.74
N ILE A 372 17.97 -11.06 -11.81
CA ILE A 372 18.42 -11.17 -10.41
C ILE A 372 19.83 -11.74 -10.34
N GLU A 373 20.11 -12.85 -11.01
CA GLU A 373 21.41 -13.51 -10.97
C GLU A 373 22.51 -12.66 -11.62
N ARG A 374 22.23 -11.96 -12.72
CA ARG A 374 23.21 -11.06 -13.37
C ARG A 374 23.57 -9.83 -12.54
N ASN A 375 22.66 -9.36 -11.70
CA ASN A 375 22.81 -8.16 -10.91
C ASN A 375 23.02 -8.43 -9.41
N ARG A 376 23.24 -9.68 -9.06
CA ARG A 376 23.43 -10.11 -7.67
C ARG A 376 24.60 -9.38 -7.01
N VAL A 377 24.41 -9.01 -5.75
CA VAL A 377 25.43 -8.48 -4.86
C VAL A 377 25.54 -9.37 -3.64
N ASP A 378 26.77 -9.60 -3.21
CA ASP A 378 27.06 -10.47 -2.07
C ASP A 378 26.65 -9.81 -0.73
#